data_7c3ee25e644b7dfdb15a04678707a984
#
_entry.id   7c3ee25e644b7dfdb15a04678707a984
#
_cell.length_a   1.000
_cell.length_b   1.000
_cell.length_c   1.000
_cell.angle_alpha   90.00
_cell.angle_beta   90.00
_cell.angle_gamma   90.00
#
_symmetry.space_group_name_H-M   'P 1'
#
loop_
_entity.id
_entity.type
_entity.pdbx_description
1 polymer ?
#
loop_
_entity_poly.entity_id
_entity_poly.type
_entity_poly.pdbx_seq_one_letter_code
_entity_poly.pdbx_strand_id
1 'polypeptide(L)'
;DRAPVTLAGGQPGDALILTRPIGSGVLLTGAMRGRGRGAMQGQVRGPDLAALLDLLATPYGAAAADLRDAHAMTDVTGFGLAGHLANICRASELGAELSLAALPLHPGAETVAGAGVRSSIWPANRAALDGLIGSGQGARYDLLFDPQTAGGLLAAVPEAGLDARFERLRRAGARHGGLRRLGPVS
;
A
#
# COMPACT_ATOMS: atom_id res chain seq x y z
N ASP A 1 12.61 22.76 -14.98
CA ASP A 1 11.38 22.18 -14.43
C ASP A 1 11.11 20.84 -15.11
N ARG A 2 10.96 19.80 -14.35
CA ARG A 2 10.62 18.46 -14.86
C ARG A 2 9.12 18.25 -14.73
N ALA A 3 8.50 17.62 -15.72
CA ALA A 3 7.08 17.27 -15.63
C ALA A 3 6.83 16.35 -14.41
N PRO A 4 5.70 16.50 -13.72
CA PRO A 4 5.34 15.62 -12.61
C PRO A 4 5.14 14.18 -13.10
N VAL A 5 5.52 13.20 -12.28
CA VAL A 5 5.17 11.80 -12.52
C VAL A 5 3.67 11.65 -12.30
N THR A 6 2.99 11.03 -13.26
CA THR A 6 1.53 10.87 -13.25
C THR A 6 1.11 9.41 -13.02
N LEU A 7 -0.19 9.13 -13.07
CA LEU A 7 -0.72 7.76 -13.05
C LEU A 7 -0.42 6.98 -14.33
N ALA A 8 -0.30 7.68 -15.47
CA ALA A 8 -0.03 7.10 -16.80
C ALA A 8 1.47 7.01 -17.05
N GLY A 9 1.86 6.07 -17.91
CA GLY A 9 3.25 5.92 -18.37
C GLY A 9 3.94 4.67 -17.83
N GLY A 10 3.27 3.86 -17.02
CA GLY A 10 3.78 2.55 -16.64
C GLY A 10 4.11 1.70 -17.85
N GLN A 11 5.16 0.89 -17.76
CA GLN A 11 5.64 0.05 -18.86
C GLN A 11 5.57 -1.44 -18.48
N PRO A 12 5.36 -2.33 -19.45
CA PRO A 12 5.46 -3.77 -19.18
C PRO A 12 6.85 -4.12 -18.63
N GLY A 13 6.88 -4.88 -17.53
CA GLY A 13 8.13 -5.25 -16.86
C GLY A 13 8.56 -4.29 -15.76
N ASP A 14 7.89 -3.15 -15.59
CA ASP A 14 8.17 -2.25 -14.47
C ASP A 14 7.97 -2.97 -13.13
N ALA A 15 8.91 -2.77 -12.23
CA ALA A 15 8.77 -3.18 -10.84
C ALA A 15 7.84 -2.22 -10.08
N LEU A 16 6.97 -2.77 -9.25
CA LEU A 16 6.10 -2.00 -8.37
C LEU A 16 6.76 -1.83 -7.00
N ILE A 17 6.95 -0.59 -6.58
CA ILE A 17 7.49 -0.23 -5.26
C ILE A 17 6.41 0.45 -4.43
N LEU A 18 6.28 0.02 -3.18
CA LEU A 18 5.50 0.72 -2.16
C LEU A 18 6.44 1.24 -1.08
N THR A 19 6.42 2.55 -0.79
CA THR A 19 7.38 3.18 0.12
C THR A 19 7.02 3.11 1.60
N ARG A 20 5.78 2.72 1.92
CA ARG A 20 5.31 2.53 3.31
C ARG A 20 4.48 1.26 3.42
N PRO A 21 4.46 0.62 4.60
CA PRO A 21 3.54 -0.47 4.90
C PRO A 21 2.08 -0.05 4.77
N ILE A 22 1.20 -1.02 4.51
CA ILE A 22 -0.26 -0.85 4.55
C ILE A 22 -0.86 -1.42 5.84
N GLY A 23 -2.13 -1.08 6.09
CA GLY A 23 -2.87 -1.51 7.28
C GLY A 23 -3.12 -0.40 8.30
N SER A 24 -2.90 0.88 7.92
CA SER A 24 -3.17 2.00 8.83
C SER A 24 -4.66 2.14 9.14
N GLY A 25 -5.55 1.89 8.18
CA GLY A 25 -7.00 1.99 8.38
C GLY A 25 -7.52 0.95 9.36
N VAL A 26 -7.12 -0.31 9.22
CA VAL A 26 -7.54 -1.38 10.13
C VAL A 26 -7.01 -1.16 11.54
N LEU A 27 -5.76 -0.68 11.70
CA LEU A 27 -5.17 -0.38 13.00
C LEU A 27 -5.87 0.81 13.68
N LEU A 28 -6.09 1.92 12.97
CA LEU A 28 -6.81 3.07 13.51
C LEU A 28 -8.25 2.70 13.87
N THR A 29 -8.93 1.93 13.02
CA THR A 29 -10.29 1.41 13.30
C THR A 29 -10.31 0.54 14.56
N GLY A 30 -9.36 -0.39 14.68
CA GLY A 30 -9.22 -1.26 15.86
C GLY A 30 -8.95 -0.46 17.13
N ALA A 31 -8.07 0.54 17.07
CA ALA A 31 -7.77 1.42 18.20
C ALA A 31 -8.98 2.26 18.64
N MET A 32 -9.77 2.78 17.70
CA MET A 32 -11.00 3.52 18.01
C MET A 32 -12.07 2.64 18.66
N ARG A 33 -12.24 1.40 18.19
CA ARG A 33 -13.23 0.45 18.73
C ARG A 33 -12.80 -0.13 20.08
N GLY A 34 -11.50 -0.33 20.32
CA GLY A 34 -10.94 -0.88 21.56
C GLY A 34 -11.05 0.01 22.78
N ARG A 35 -11.45 1.27 22.64
CA ARG A 35 -11.65 2.22 23.76
C ARG A 35 -12.93 1.96 24.57
N GLY A 36 -13.76 1.00 24.18
CA GLY A 36 -15.03 0.69 24.81
C GLY A 36 -15.21 -0.79 25.11
N ARG A 37 -14.80 -1.26 26.31
CA ARG A 37 -15.15 -2.54 26.95
C ARG A 37 -14.41 -3.80 26.46
N GLY A 38 -13.60 -4.37 27.38
CA GLY A 38 -13.16 -5.77 27.41
C GLY A 38 -12.10 -6.14 26.38
N ALA A 39 -11.31 -7.16 26.69
CA ALA A 39 -10.37 -7.77 25.74
C ALA A 39 -11.13 -8.36 24.55
N MET A 40 -11.22 -7.60 23.45
CA MET A 40 -11.83 -8.08 22.22
C MET A 40 -10.74 -8.66 21.30
N GLN A 41 -11.05 -9.76 20.63
CA GLN A 41 -10.24 -10.24 19.50
C GLN A 41 -10.07 -9.09 18.50
N GLY A 42 -8.82 -8.82 18.12
CA GLY A 42 -8.49 -7.72 17.21
C GLY A 42 -8.11 -6.40 17.88
N GLN A 43 -7.81 -6.41 19.19
CA GLN A 43 -7.30 -5.23 19.87
C GLN A 43 -5.90 -4.86 19.35
N VAL A 44 -5.72 -3.58 19.03
CA VAL A 44 -4.41 -3.05 18.60
C VAL A 44 -3.50 -2.91 19.83
N ARG A 45 -2.29 -3.45 19.75
CA ARG A 45 -1.29 -3.30 20.82
C ARG A 45 -0.78 -1.86 20.86
N GLY A 46 -0.56 -1.33 22.06
CA GLY A 46 -0.03 0.02 22.23
C GLY A 46 1.26 0.30 21.43
N PRO A 47 2.28 -0.57 21.47
CA PRO A 47 3.49 -0.39 20.66
C PRO A 47 3.24 -0.37 19.15
N ASP A 48 2.30 -1.17 18.62
CA ASP A 48 1.97 -1.20 17.19
C ASP A 48 1.29 0.12 16.76
N LEU A 49 0.41 0.65 17.62
CA LEU A 49 -0.22 1.95 17.39
C LEU A 49 0.80 3.10 17.46
N ALA A 50 1.71 3.07 18.43
CA ALA A 50 2.77 4.08 18.54
C ALA A 50 3.66 4.08 17.30
N ALA A 51 4.12 2.91 16.84
CA ALA A 51 4.95 2.76 15.65
C ALA A 51 4.21 3.24 14.37
N LEU A 52 2.89 3.02 14.29
CA LEU A 52 2.06 3.57 13.22
C LEU A 52 2.07 5.10 13.28
N LEU A 53 1.73 5.71 14.41
CA LEU A 53 1.63 7.16 14.57
C LEU A 53 2.95 7.87 14.26
N ASP A 54 4.08 7.31 14.73
CA ASP A 54 5.43 7.82 14.42
C ASP A 54 5.69 7.84 12.92
N LEU A 55 5.31 6.75 12.21
CA LEU A 55 5.48 6.70 10.76
C LEU A 55 4.55 7.67 10.02
N LEU A 56 3.30 7.84 10.48
CA LEU A 56 2.37 8.80 9.88
C LEU A 56 2.85 10.25 10.01
N ALA A 57 3.55 10.57 11.10
CA ALA A 57 4.14 11.89 11.33
C ALA A 57 5.43 12.14 10.52
N THR A 58 6.04 11.09 9.94
CA THR A 58 7.30 11.19 9.20
C THR A 58 7.06 11.67 7.77
N PRO A 59 7.68 12.75 7.28
CA PRO A 59 7.60 13.16 5.88
C PRO A 59 8.22 12.12 4.94
N TYR A 60 7.68 11.98 3.71
CA TYR A 60 8.23 11.08 2.68
C TYR A 60 8.85 11.80 1.48
N GLY A 61 9.18 13.07 1.61
CA GLY A 61 9.77 13.88 0.53
C GLY A 61 11.08 13.31 -0.02
N ALA A 62 11.91 12.71 0.83
CA ALA A 62 13.15 12.05 0.38
C ALA A 62 12.87 10.83 -0.51
N ALA A 63 11.86 10.02 -0.17
CA ALA A 63 11.43 8.90 -1.02
C ALA A 63 10.84 9.41 -2.35
N ALA A 64 10.02 10.46 -2.31
CA ALA A 64 9.50 11.09 -3.52
C ALA A 64 10.61 11.61 -4.44
N ALA A 65 11.67 12.18 -3.86
CA ALA A 65 12.83 12.65 -4.61
C ALA A 65 13.60 11.51 -5.31
N ASP A 66 13.69 10.32 -4.71
CA ASP A 66 14.33 9.15 -5.32
C ASP A 66 13.46 8.48 -6.40
N LEU A 67 12.15 8.71 -6.37
CA LEU A 67 11.18 8.16 -7.31
C LEU A 67 10.83 9.11 -8.46
N ARG A 68 11.57 10.21 -8.65
CA ARG A 68 11.29 11.22 -9.70
C ARG A 68 11.41 10.69 -11.13
N ASP A 69 12.07 9.59 -11.34
CA ASP A 69 12.23 8.90 -12.61
C ASP A 69 11.31 7.69 -12.77
N ALA A 70 10.35 7.52 -11.86
CA ALA A 70 9.30 6.52 -12.02
C ALA A 70 8.49 6.78 -13.28
N HIS A 71 8.05 5.71 -13.94
CA HIS A 71 7.20 5.80 -15.13
C HIS A 71 5.76 6.19 -14.75
N ALA A 72 5.26 5.67 -13.63
CA ALA A 72 3.97 6.05 -13.07
C ALA A 72 4.05 6.07 -11.55
N MET A 73 3.28 6.95 -10.89
CA MET A 73 3.28 7.05 -9.43
C MET A 73 1.98 7.65 -8.90
N THR A 74 1.59 7.22 -7.72
CA THR A 74 0.52 7.81 -6.90
C THR A 74 0.83 7.66 -5.42
N ASP A 75 0.21 8.46 -4.57
CA ASP A 75 0.09 8.17 -3.15
C ASP A 75 -1.02 7.12 -2.92
N VAL A 76 -0.89 6.33 -1.86
CA VAL A 76 -1.88 5.31 -1.49
C VAL A 76 -2.68 5.83 -0.30
N THR A 77 -3.96 6.11 -0.53
CA THR A 77 -4.86 6.72 0.45
C THR A 77 -6.19 5.97 0.57
N GLY A 78 -7.31 6.66 0.50
CA GLY A 78 -8.65 6.14 0.83
C GLY A 78 -9.14 4.94 0.05
N PHE A 79 -8.68 4.73 -1.19
CA PHE A 79 -9.10 3.60 -2.01
C PHE A 79 -8.33 2.29 -1.73
N GLY A 80 -7.37 2.34 -0.81
CA GLY A 80 -6.50 1.20 -0.52
C GLY A 80 -5.48 0.92 -1.63
N LEU A 81 -4.55 0.00 -1.37
CA LEU A 81 -3.49 -0.33 -2.33
C LEU A 81 -4.07 -0.81 -3.67
N ALA A 82 -5.08 -1.69 -3.64
CA ALA A 82 -5.66 -2.25 -4.85
C ALA A 82 -6.35 -1.18 -5.71
N GLY A 83 -7.07 -0.22 -5.11
CA GLY A 83 -7.73 0.86 -5.84
C GLY A 83 -6.74 1.79 -6.53
N HIS A 84 -5.67 2.18 -5.83
CA HIS A 84 -4.64 3.04 -6.40
C HIS A 84 -3.83 2.32 -7.48
N LEU A 85 -3.52 1.03 -7.31
CA LEU A 85 -2.86 0.23 -8.35
C LEU A 85 -3.75 0.07 -9.58
N ALA A 86 -5.05 -0.19 -9.41
CA ALA A 86 -6.00 -0.27 -10.52
C ALA A 86 -6.05 1.04 -11.33
N ASN A 87 -5.89 2.19 -10.67
CA ASN A 87 -5.81 3.48 -11.37
C ASN A 87 -4.53 3.61 -12.21
N ILE A 88 -3.37 3.17 -11.72
CA ILE A 88 -2.13 3.11 -12.52
C ILE A 88 -2.31 2.15 -13.70
N CYS A 89 -2.84 0.96 -13.45
CA CYS A 89 -3.07 -0.07 -14.48
C CYS A 89 -3.98 0.46 -15.59
N ARG A 90 -5.10 1.08 -15.22
CA ARG A 90 -6.05 1.66 -16.18
C ARG A 90 -5.42 2.80 -16.98
N ALA A 91 -4.68 3.71 -16.34
CA ALA A 91 -4.06 4.85 -17.00
C ALA A 91 -2.90 4.45 -17.91
N SER A 92 -2.28 3.29 -17.67
CA SER A 92 -1.17 2.75 -18.46
C SER A 92 -1.60 1.62 -19.42
N GLU A 93 -2.89 1.24 -19.42
CA GLU A 93 -3.45 0.12 -20.22
C GLU A 93 -2.75 -1.22 -19.93
N LEU A 94 -2.41 -1.47 -18.66
CA LEU A 94 -1.67 -2.63 -18.20
C LEU A 94 -2.42 -3.36 -17.08
N GLY A 95 -2.05 -4.62 -16.84
CA GLY A 95 -2.36 -5.35 -15.62
C GLY A 95 -1.23 -5.27 -14.60
N ALA A 96 -1.46 -5.83 -13.42
CA ALA A 96 -0.42 -5.95 -12.39
C ALA A 96 -0.49 -7.29 -11.68
N GLU A 97 0.67 -7.84 -11.37
CA GLU A 97 0.83 -8.99 -10.49
C GLU A 97 1.33 -8.53 -9.13
N LEU A 98 0.62 -8.93 -8.06
CA LEU A 98 1.01 -8.67 -6.68
C LEU A 98 1.32 -9.97 -5.94
N SER A 99 2.39 -9.96 -5.15
CA SER A 99 2.66 -11.01 -4.18
C SER A 99 2.12 -10.62 -2.81
N LEU A 100 1.05 -11.29 -2.36
CA LEU A 100 0.48 -11.02 -1.02
C LEU A 100 1.51 -11.27 0.09
N ALA A 101 2.41 -12.23 -0.08
CA ALA A 101 3.47 -12.52 0.88
C ALA A 101 4.50 -11.39 0.99
N ALA A 102 4.73 -10.65 -0.10
CA ALA A 102 5.69 -9.55 -0.16
C ALA A 102 5.12 -8.19 0.29
N LEU A 103 3.82 -8.11 0.59
CA LEU A 103 3.20 -6.86 1.07
C LEU A 103 3.87 -6.38 2.37
N PRO A 104 4.43 -5.17 2.40
CA PRO A 104 4.88 -4.58 3.64
C PRO A 104 3.67 -4.18 4.48
N LEU A 105 3.57 -4.72 5.68
CA LEU A 105 2.46 -4.48 6.60
C LEU A 105 2.93 -3.72 7.84
N HIS A 106 2.09 -2.83 8.36
CA HIS A 106 2.30 -2.28 9.69
C HIS A 106 2.28 -3.40 10.74
N PRO A 107 3.12 -3.33 11.80
CA PRO A 107 3.06 -4.28 12.89
C PRO A 107 1.63 -4.42 13.42
N GLY A 108 1.18 -5.65 13.61
CA GLY A 108 -0.17 -5.95 14.10
C GLY A 108 -1.30 -5.88 13.05
N ALA A 109 -1.11 -5.26 11.89
CA ALA A 109 -2.17 -5.07 10.90
C ALA A 109 -2.78 -6.39 10.42
N GLU A 110 -1.97 -7.40 10.13
CA GLU A 110 -2.43 -8.71 9.70
C GLU A 110 -3.27 -9.42 10.79
N THR A 111 -2.83 -9.35 12.04
CA THR A 111 -3.55 -9.92 13.19
C THR A 111 -4.91 -9.26 13.39
N VAL A 112 -4.95 -7.92 13.34
CA VAL A 112 -6.19 -7.13 13.53
C VAL A 112 -7.15 -7.35 12.37
N ALA A 113 -6.65 -7.40 11.14
CA ALA A 113 -7.44 -7.76 9.96
C ALA A 113 -7.97 -9.20 10.04
N GLY A 114 -7.14 -10.15 10.46
CA GLY A 114 -7.51 -11.55 10.64
C GLY A 114 -8.61 -11.77 11.69
N ALA A 115 -8.68 -10.88 12.68
CA ALA A 115 -9.78 -10.84 13.66
C ALA A 115 -11.09 -10.20 13.12
N GLY A 116 -11.15 -9.88 11.84
CA GLY A 116 -12.36 -9.36 11.20
C GLY A 116 -12.54 -7.83 11.32
N VAL A 117 -11.56 -7.09 11.83
CA VAL A 117 -11.65 -5.63 11.88
C VAL A 117 -11.52 -5.08 10.46
N ARG A 118 -12.44 -4.19 10.09
CA ARG A 118 -12.46 -3.49 8.79
C ARG A 118 -12.87 -2.03 9.02
N SER A 119 -12.32 -1.12 8.22
CA SER A 119 -12.78 0.27 8.20
C SER A 119 -14.19 0.36 7.59
N SER A 120 -14.87 1.47 7.82
CA SER A 120 -16.23 1.70 7.30
C SER A 120 -16.29 1.75 5.77
N ILE A 121 -15.23 2.18 5.10
CA ILE A 121 -15.20 2.28 3.63
C ILE A 121 -14.62 1.04 2.94
N TRP A 122 -14.11 0.08 3.70
CA TRP A 122 -13.55 -1.17 3.15
C TRP A 122 -14.53 -1.91 2.20
N PRO A 123 -15.83 -2.07 2.55
CA PRO A 123 -16.77 -2.76 1.67
C PRO A 123 -16.94 -2.06 0.31
N ALA A 124 -16.97 -0.73 0.30
CA ALA A 124 -17.07 0.06 -0.92
C ALA A 124 -15.80 -0.08 -1.77
N ASN A 125 -14.61 -0.02 -1.16
CA ASN A 125 -13.35 -0.24 -1.87
C ASN A 125 -13.28 -1.63 -2.50
N ARG A 126 -13.74 -2.67 -1.77
CA ARG A 126 -13.78 -4.05 -2.29
C ARG A 126 -14.74 -4.18 -3.47
N ALA A 127 -15.94 -3.64 -3.34
CA ALA A 127 -16.96 -3.70 -4.38
C ALA A 127 -16.56 -2.93 -5.67
N ALA A 128 -15.86 -1.81 -5.53
CA ALA A 128 -15.37 -1.01 -6.67
C ALA A 128 -14.39 -1.76 -7.57
N LEU A 129 -13.79 -2.85 -7.09
CA LEU A 129 -12.80 -3.66 -7.82
C LEU A 129 -13.34 -5.05 -8.18
N ASP A 130 -14.64 -5.27 -8.03
CA ASP A 130 -15.25 -6.55 -8.37
C ASP A 130 -15.08 -6.85 -9.87
N GLY A 131 -14.60 -8.05 -10.19
CA GLY A 131 -14.26 -8.43 -11.57
C GLY A 131 -12.95 -7.84 -12.12
N LEU A 132 -12.28 -6.94 -11.39
CA LEU A 132 -11.01 -6.33 -11.81
C LEU A 132 -9.78 -6.92 -11.10
N ILE A 133 -10.00 -7.61 -10.00
CA ILE A 133 -8.93 -8.21 -9.19
C ILE A 133 -9.16 -9.72 -9.08
N GLY A 134 -8.08 -10.48 -9.16
CA GLY A 134 -8.12 -11.92 -8.98
C GLY A 134 -8.72 -12.31 -7.62
N SER A 135 -9.36 -13.47 -7.57
CA SER A 135 -9.93 -14.00 -6.33
C SER A 135 -8.83 -14.26 -5.29
N GLY A 136 -9.12 -13.95 -4.05
CA GLY A 136 -8.22 -14.19 -2.92
C GLY A 136 -9.00 -14.17 -1.61
N GLN A 137 -8.34 -14.60 -0.54
CA GLN A 137 -8.92 -14.61 0.80
C GLN A 137 -7.85 -14.48 1.88
N GLY A 138 -8.29 -14.18 3.09
CA GLY A 138 -7.42 -13.99 4.26
C GLY A 138 -7.01 -12.55 4.48
N ALA A 139 -6.38 -12.32 5.64
CA ALA A 139 -6.08 -10.97 6.13
C ALA A 139 -5.24 -10.13 5.16
N ARG A 140 -4.23 -10.72 4.51
CA ARG A 140 -3.38 -9.99 3.55
C ARG A 140 -4.15 -9.55 2.31
N TYR A 141 -5.05 -10.39 1.81
CA TYR A 141 -5.92 -10.04 0.69
C TYR A 141 -6.87 -8.90 1.07
N ASP A 142 -7.47 -8.98 2.24
CA ASP A 142 -8.37 -7.94 2.75
C ASP A 142 -7.67 -6.59 2.94
N LEU A 143 -6.39 -6.60 3.34
CA LEU A 143 -5.59 -5.38 3.50
C LEU A 143 -5.31 -4.64 2.19
N LEU A 144 -5.50 -5.26 1.02
CA LEU A 144 -5.43 -4.57 -0.27
C LEU A 144 -6.49 -3.47 -0.41
N PHE A 145 -7.64 -3.64 0.23
CA PHE A 145 -8.79 -2.73 0.19
C PHE A 145 -8.86 -1.79 1.40
N ASP A 146 -7.93 -1.96 2.37
CA ASP A 146 -7.87 -1.13 3.56
C ASP A 146 -7.46 0.29 3.20
N PRO A 147 -8.26 1.33 3.56
CA PRO A 147 -7.88 2.72 3.31
C PRO A 147 -6.62 3.06 4.10
N GLN A 148 -5.75 3.87 3.50
CA GLN A 148 -4.53 4.29 4.15
C GLN A 148 -4.59 5.75 4.57
N THR A 149 -4.20 6.04 5.81
CA THR A 149 -3.94 7.39 6.30
C THR A 149 -2.47 7.69 6.11
N ALA A 150 -2.14 8.79 5.44
CA ALA A 150 -0.77 9.16 5.09
C ALA A 150 0.05 7.96 4.57
N GLY A 151 -0.53 7.19 3.67
CA GLY A 151 0.09 6.01 3.07
C GLY A 151 1.33 6.36 2.25
N GLY A 152 2.01 5.34 1.76
CA GLY A 152 3.22 5.53 0.97
C GLY A 152 2.94 5.91 -0.48
N LEU A 153 4.02 6.14 -1.21
CA LEU A 153 3.98 6.23 -2.66
C LEU A 153 3.98 4.82 -3.26
N LEU A 154 3.12 4.60 -4.23
CA LEU A 154 3.13 3.44 -5.12
C LEU A 154 3.70 3.89 -6.46
N ALA A 155 4.82 3.31 -6.86
CA ALA A 155 5.53 3.69 -8.07
C ALA A 155 5.81 2.48 -8.95
N ALA A 156 5.64 2.66 -10.27
CA ALA A 156 6.13 1.77 -11.31
C ALA A 156 7.48 2.28 -11.80
N VAL A 157 8.53 1.48 -11.67
CA VAL A 157 9.91 1.87 -11.96
C VAL A 157 10.59 0.83 -12.85
N PRO A 158 11.58 1.21 -13.67
CA PRO A 158 12.41 0.25 -14.38
C PRO A 158 12.98 -0.81 -13.43
N GLU A 159 12.96 -2.08 -13.83
CA GLU A 159 13.55 -3.18 -13.04
C GLU A 159 15.07 -3.02 -12.92
N ALA A 160 15.71 -2.39 -13.90
CA ALA A 160 17.14 -2.11 -13.89
C ALA A 160 17.52 -1.20 -12.70
N GLY A 161 18.47 -1.61 -11.90
CA GLY A 161 18.95 -0.85 -10.74
C GLY A 161 18.03 -0.88 -9.51
N LEU A 162 17.08 -1.79 -9.46
CA LEU A 162 16.09 -1.90 -8.39
C LEU A 162 16.73 -2.08 -7.00
N ASP A 163 17.76 -2.91 -6.86
CA ASP A 163 18.44 -3.14 -5.58
C ASP A 163 19.11 -1.86 -5.06
N ALA A 164 19.78 -1.11 -5.94
CA ALA A 164 20.39 0.17 -5.56
C ALA A 164 19.32 1.20 -5.17
N ARG A 165 18.15 1.18 -5.82
CA ARG A 165 17.00 2.03 -5.47
C ARG A 165 16.45 1.65 -4.10
N PHE A 166 16.24 0.38 -3.81
CA PHE A 166 15.82 -0.08 -2.50
C PHE A 166 16.78 0.37 -1.39
N GLU A 167 18.08 0.30 -1.65
CA GLU A 167 19.08 0.76 -0.69
C GLU A 167 18.97 2.27 -0.41
N ARG A 168 18.77 3.10 -1.45
CA ARG A 168 18.54 4.54 -1.28
C ARG A 168 17.25 4.84 -0.53
N LEU A 169 16.15 4.18 -0.89
CA LEU A 169 14.86 4.34 -0.21
C LEU A 169 14.95 3.98 1.28
N ARG A 170 15.69 2.91 1.62
CA ARG A 170 15.93 2.52 3.01
C ARG A 170 16.69 3.59 3.79
N ARG A 171 17.74 4.16 3.19
CA ARG A 171 18.49 5.28 3.79
C ARG A 171 17.62 6.53 3.95
N ALA A 172 16.65 6.74 3.07
CA ALA A 172 15.65 7.81 3.17
C ALA A 172 14.55 7.52 4.20
N GLY A 173 14.65 6.44 4.99
CA GLY A 173 13.69 6.08 6.02
C GLY A 173 12.43 5.39 5.50
N ALA A 174 12.37 5.02 4.23
CA ALA A 174 11.24 4.29 3.69
C ALA A 174 11.24 2.84 4.21
N ARG A 175 10.10 2.38 4.69
CA ARG A 175 9.84 0.97 5.03
C ARG A 175 9.16 0.29 3.84
N HIS A 176 9.90 0.13 2.77
CA HIS A 176 9.41 -0.26 1.45
C HIS A 176 9.26 -1.78 1.26
N GLY A 177 8.48 -2.17 0.24
CA GLY A 177 8.42 -3.52 -0.31
C GLY A 177 8.34 -3.49 -1.83
N GLY A 178 9.03 -4.44 -2.47
CA GLY A 178 8.82 -4.75 -3.89
C GLY A 178 7.59 -5.63 -4.01
N LEU A 179 6.58 -5.18 -4.76
CA LEU A 179 5.30 -5.88 -4.84
C LEU A 179 5.23 -6.91 -5.96
N ARG A 180 5.90 -6.71 -7.03
CA ARG A 180 6.10 -7.43 -8.28
C ARG A 180 6.10 -6.47 -9.47
N ARG A 181 5.38 -6.75 -10.56
CA ARG A 181 5.56 -5.98 -11.80
C ARG A 181 4.26 -5.68 -12.52
N LEU A 182 4.31 -4.70 -13.41
CA LEU A 182 3.29 -4.46 -14.42
C LEU A 182 3.47 -5.43 -15.60
N GLY A 183 2.38 -5.81 -16.24
CA GLY A 183 2.37 -6.69 -17.39
C GLY A 183 1.14 -6.47 -18.27
N PRO A 184 1.02 -7.19 -19.39
CA PRO A 184 -0.18 -7.12 -20.22
C PRO A 184 -1.42 -7.55 -19.43
N VAL A 185 -2.56 -7.01 -19.78
CA VAL A 185 -3.85 -7.47 -19.27
C VAL A 185 -4.10 -8.88 -19.78
N SER A 186 -4.27 -9.85 -18.89
CA SER A 186 -4.58 -11.24 -19.22
C SER A 186 -6.07 -11.51 -19.23
#